data_83846222ffecdd1608feb5441b07c3e8
#
_entry.id   83846222ffecdd1608feb5441b07c3e8
#
_cell.length_a   1.000
_cell.length_b   1.000
_cell.length_c   1.000
_cell.angle_alpha   90.00
_cell.angle_beta   90.00
_cell.angle_gamma   90.00
#
_symmetry.space_group_name_H-M   'P 1'
#
loop_
_entity.id
_entity.type
_entity.pdbx_description
1 polymer ?
#
loop_
_entity_poly.entity_id
_entity_poly.type
_entity_poly.pdbx_seq_one_letter_code
_entity_poly.pdbx_strand_id
1 'polypeptide(L)'
;PSTEAELERAAHDKVAVLVCPIAFVSEHSETLVELDVEYREEAERLGVPGYFRVPAQNSDPGFIAALRDLVRHTRAEPRALCSFAGGRQCPRPFGGCPHAKVKTNQHESLERA
;
A
#
# COMPACT_ATOMS: atom_id res chain seq x y z
N PRO A 1 -6.44 12.48 9.63
CA PRO A 1 -5.69 13.74 9.63
C PRO A 1 -5.18 14.03 8.22
N SER A 2 -5.03 15.31 7.86
CA SER A 2 -4.38 15.71 6.62
C SER A 2 -2.86 15.77 6.81
N THR A 3 -2.11 15.82 5.71
CA THR A 3 -0.64 15.96 5.74
C THR A 3 -0.24 17.26 6.44
N GLU A 4 -0.93 18.36 6.15
CA GLU A 4 -0.68 19.67 6.77
C GLU A 4 -0.85 19.61 8.30
N ALA A 5 -1.94 19.00 8.78
CA ALA A 5 -2.19 18.86 10.23
C ALA A 5 -1.09 18.02 10.92
N GLU A 6 -0.53 17.01 10.23
CA GLU A 6 0.58 16.23 10.77
C GLU A 6 1.91 17.00 10.74
N LEU A 7 2.14 17.86 9.74
CA LEU A 7 3.29 18.76 9.73
C LEU A 7 3.22 19.80 10.86
N GLU A 8 2.04 20.41 11.09
CA GLU A 8 1.82 21.32 12.22
C GLU A 8 2.07 20.61 13.57
N ARG A 9 1.56 19.38 13.73
CA ARG A 9 1.80 18.58 14.93
C ARG A 9 3.27 18.28 15.12
N ALA A 10 3.99 17.87 14.06
CA ALA A 10 5.42 17.57 14.11
C ALA A 10 6.25 18.80 14.49
N ALA A 11 5.90 19.97 13.95
CA ALA A 11 6.54 21.25 14.32
C ALA A 11 6.32 21.58 15.80
N HIS A 12 5.09 21.43 16.31
CA HIS A 12 4.77 21.63 17.71
C HIS A 12 5.56 20.68 18.62
N ASP A 13 5.60 19.40 18.26
CA ASP A 13 6.28 18.33 19.02
C ASP A 13 7.81 18.36 18.82
N LYS A 14 8.33 19.21 17.94
CA LYS A 14 9.76 19.33 17.57
C LYS A 14 10.38 18.03 17.12
N VAL A 15 9.65 17.26 16.31
CA VAL A 15 10.10 15.98 15.74
C VAL A 15 10.26 16.07 14.23
N ALA A 16 11.20 15.31 13.68
CA ALA A 16 11.36 15.17 12.24
C ALA A 16 10.24 14.32 11.63
N VAL A 17 9.93 14.56 10.35
CA VAL A 17 8.92 13.85 9.58
C VAL A 17 9.59 12.95 8.54
N LEU A 18 9.17 11.69 8.48
CA LEU A 18 9.49 10.76 7.41
C LEU A 18 8.20 10.37 6.69
N VAL A 19 8.06 10.81 5.44
CA VAL A 19 6.93 10.46 4.57
C VAL A 19 7.20 9.15 3.84
N CYS A 20 6.32 8.18 4.01
CA CYS A 20 6.36 6.90 3.31
C CYS A 20 5.16 6.78 2.38
N PRO A 21 5.28 7.09 1.07
CA PRO A 21 4.16 7.08 0.13
C PRO A 21 3.80 5.65 -0.31
N ILE A 22 3.32 4.84 0.62
CA ILE A 22 3.09 3.39 0.42
C ILE A 22 2.02 3.05 -0.64
N ALA A 23 1.17 4.02 -1.01
CA ALA A 23 0.16 3.85 -2.04
C ALA A 23 0.73 4.04 -3.46
N PHE A 24 1.92 4.60 -3.59
CA PHE A 24 2.55 4.92 -4.86
C PHE A 24 3.71 3.98 -5.17
N VAL A 25 3.60 3.25 -6.26
CA VAL A 25 4.64 2.32 -6.70
C VAL A 25 5.63 2.93 -7.68
N SER A 26 5.33 4.12 -8.21
CA SER A 26 6.20 4.89 -9.10
C SER A 26 6.22 6.37 -8.74
N GLU A 27 7.32 7.05 -9.06
CA GLU A 27 7.38 8.51 -8.94
C GLU A 27 6.48 9.18 -9.99
N HIS A 28 5.80 10.25 -9.60
CA HIS A 28 4.92 11.08 -10.43
C HIS A 28 4.76 12.47 -9.79
N SER A 29 3.85 13.30 -10.33
CA SER A 29 3.70 14.68 -9.86
C SER A 29 3.39 14.81 -8.37
N GLU A 30 2.57 13.91 -7.81
CA GLU A 30 2.24 13.96 -6.37
C GLU A 30 3.47 13.64 -5.50
N THR A 31 4.34 12.74 -5.91
CA THR A 31 5.55 12.41 -5.15
C THR A 31 6.67 13.43 -5.36
N LEU A 32 6.88 13.89 -6.62
CA LEU A 32 8.01 14.75 -6.98
C LEU A 32 7.74 16.26 -6.80
N VAL A 33 6.48 16.68 -6.89
CA VAL A 33 6.11 18.09 -6.70
C VAL A 33 5.45 18.26 -5.34
N GLU A 34 4.32 17.63 -5.10
CA GLU A 34 3.56 17.82 -3.86
C GLU A 34 4.37 17.41 -2.63
N LEU A 35 4.92 16.18 -2.60
CA LEU A 35 5.67 15.71 -1.43
C LEU A 35 7.10 16.27 -1.36
N ASP A 36 7.83 16.37 -2.49
CA ASP A 36 9.24 16.77 -2.44
C ASP A 36 9.46 18.28 -2.47
N VAL A 37 8.49 19.06 -2.97
CA VAL A 37 8.58 20.53 -3.04
C VAL A 37 7.59 21.17 -2.08
N GLU A 38 6.29 21.05 -2.33
CA GLU A 38 5.26 21.81 -1.62
C GLU A 38 5.22 21.49 -0.11
N TYR A 39 5.13 20.21 0.27
CA TYR A 39 5.14 19.84 1.68
C TYR A 39 6.50 19.99 2.35
N ARG A 40 7.60 19.94 1.61
CA ARG A 40 8.92 20.27 2.15
C ARG A 40 9.00 21.75 2.51
N GLU A 41 8.60 22.63 1.60
CA GLU A 41 8.57 24.08 1.85
C GLU A 41 7.63 24.42 3.02
N GLU A 42 6.49 23.76 3.11
CA GLU A 42 5.55 23.93 4.21
C GLU A 42 6.17 23.46 5.56
N ALA A 43 6.83 22.30 5.58
CA ALA A 43 7.52 21.80 6.76
C ALA A 43 8.62 22.76 7.24
N GLU A 44 9.39 23.34 6.30
CA GLU A 44 10.41 24.37 6.58
C GLU A 44 9.77 25.63 7.16
N ARG A 45 8.68 26.11 6.55
CA ARG A 45 7.92 27.27 7.01
C ARG A 45 7.37 27.11 8.44
N LEU A 46 6.91 25.90 8.78
CA LEU A 46 6.41 25.56 10.11
C LEU A 46 7.52 25.32 11.13
N GLY A 47 8.77 25.20 10.71
CA GLY A 47 9.90 24.94 11.59
C GLY A 47 10.04 23.49 12.01
N VAL A 48 9.57 22.54 11.20
CA VAL A 48 9.81 21.09 11.40
C VAL A 48 11.32 20.81 11.36
N PRO A 49 11.91 20.13 12.36
CA PRO A 49 13.35 19.95 12.46
C PRO A 49 14.00 19.17 11.31
N GLY A 50 13.22 18.39 10.56
CA GLY A 50 13.67 17.66 9.39
C GLY A 50 12.52 17.03 8.65
N TYR A 51 12.58 17.07 7.31
CA TYR A 51 11.58 16.49 6.42
C TYR A 51 12.26 15.55 5.43
N PHE A 52 11.83 14.30 5.43
CA PHE A 52 12.39 13.23 4.60
C PHE A 52 11.27 12.48 3.89
N ARG A 53 11.52 12.01 2.67
CA ARG A 53 10.61 11.15 1.93
C ARG A 53 11.32 9.89 1.45
N VAL A 54 10.68 8.75 1.62
CA VAL A 54 11.11 7.47 1.07
C VAL A 54 10.78 7.43 -0.42
N PRO A 55 11.74 7.17 -1.32
CA PRO A 55 11.46 7.03 -2.76
C PRO A 55 10.41 5.94 -3.04
N ALA A 56 9.62 6.11 -4.11
CA ALA A 56 8.78 5.03 -4.63
C ALA A 56 9.65 3.91 -5.23
N GLN A 57 9.11 2.69 -5.25
CA GLN A 57 9.85 1.51 -5.69
C GLN A 57 10.23 1.54 -7.17
N ASN A 58 9.43 2.19 -8.02
CA ASN A 58 9.65 2.24 -9.47
C ASN A 58 9.94 0.84 -10.07
N SER A 59 11.09 0.68 -10.70
CA SER A 59 11.58 -0.59 -11.27
C SER A 59 12.64 -1.29 -10.40
N ASP A 60 12.59 -1.10 -9.08
CA ASP A 60 13.48 -1.82 -8.16
C ASP A 60 13.43 -3.33 -8.43
N PRO A 61 14.61 -4.00 -8.60
CA PRO A 61 14.63 -5.41 -8.97
C PRO A 61 13.92 -6.33 -7.96
N GLY A 62 13.98 -6.02 -6.66
CA GLY A 62 13.29 -6.77 -5.62
C GLY A 62 11.78 -6.63 -5.73
N PHE A 63 11.30 -5.40 -5.95
CA PHE A 63 9.88 -5.11 -6.16
C PHE A 63 9.35 -5.81 -7.42
N ILE A 64 10.05 -5.73 -8.54
CA ILE A 64 9.66 -6.42 -9.79
C ILE A 64 9.66 -7.95 -9.62
N ALA A 65 10.63 -8.50 -8.90
CA ALA A 65 10.66 -9.94 -8.60
C ALA A 65 9.45 -10.35 -7.74
N ALA A 66 9.07 -9.56 -6.74
CA ALA A 66 7.89 -9.82 -5.92
C ALA A 66 6.59 -9.78 -6.75
N LEU A 67 6.44 -8.80 -7.64
CA LEU A 67 5.29 -8.74 -8.56
C LEU A 67 5.23 -9.94 -9.51
N ARG A 68 6.36 -10.35 -10.07
CA ARG A 68 6.45 -11.58 -10.89
C ARG A 68 5.98 -12.81 -10.13
N ASP A 69 6.40 -12.95 -8.89
CA ASP A 69 6.07 -14.12 -8.07
C ASP A 69 4.60 -14.10 -7.65
N LEU A 70 4.02 -12.92 -7.37
CA LEU A 70 2.57 -12.74 -7.19
C LEU A 70 1.79 -13.19 -8.42
N VAL A 71 2.18 -12.76 -9.62
CA VAL A 71 1.52 -13.17 -10.88
C VAL A 71 1.60 -14.67 -11.08
N ARG A 72 2.78 -15.28 -10.88
CA ARG A 72 2.97 -16.72 -11.01
C ARG A 72 2.10 -17.50 -10.03
N HIS A 73 2.09 -17.08 -8.76
CA HIS A 73 1.27 -17.68 -7.72
C HIS A 73 -0.21 -17.58 -8.07
N THR A 74 -0.70 -16.40 -8.42
CA THR A 74 -2.11 -16.18 -8.76
C THR A 74 -2.56 -16.99 -9.97
N ARG A 75 -1.71 -17.15 -10.98
CA ARG A 75 -2.00 -18.00 -12.16
C ARG A 75 -2.05 -19.48 -11.84
N ALA A 76 -1.33 -19.94 -10.84
CA ALA A 76 -1.33 -21.34 -10.40
C ALA A 76 -2.51 -21.67 -9.47
N GLU A 77 -3.14 -20.65 -8.87
CA GLU A 77 -4.26 -20.86 -7.96
C GLU A 77 -5.59 -21.00 -8.72
N PRO A 78 -6.42 -22.00 -8.35
CA PRO A 78 -7.72 -22.20 -8.99
C PRO A 78 -8.77 -21.17 -8.56
N ARG A 79 -8.49 -20.34 -7.56
CA ARG A 79 -9.40 -19.36 -6.99
C ARG A 79 -9.29 -18.01 -7.70
N ALA A 80 -10.42 -17.32 -7.90
CA ALA A 80 -10.46 -15.98 -8.47
C ALA A 80 -9.78 -14.92 -7.56
N LEU A 81 -9.76 -15.15 -6.24
CA LEU A 81 -9.10 -14.32 -5.25
C LEU A 81 -8.19 -15.20 -4.39
N CYS A 82 -6.92 -14.86 -4.31
CA CYS A 82 -5.94 -15.59 -3.52
C CYS A 82 -5.08 -14.64 -2.67
N SER A 83 -4.46 -15.19 -1.64
CA SER A 83 -3.41 -14.55 -0.87
C SER A 83 -2.34 -15.58 -0.51
N PHE A 84 -1.09 -15.15 -0.30
CA PHE A 84 -0.01 -16.03 0.14
C PHE A 84 -0.29 -16.68 1.50
N ALA A 85 -1.16 -16.11 2.31
CA ALA A 85 -1.59 -16.68 3.59
C ALA A 85 -2.66 -17.78 3.44
N GLY A 86 -3.03 -18.14 2.20
CA GLY A 86 -3.95 -19.24 1.93
C GLY A 86 -5.42 -18.95 2.20
N GLY A 87 -5.78 -17.72 2.61
CA GLY A 87 -7.16 -17.39 2.93
C GLY A 87 -7.37 -15.93 3.30
N ARG A 88 -8.56 -15.64 3.80
CA ARG A 88 -8.96 -14.31 4.24
C ARG A 88 -8.09 -13.79 5.39
N GLN A 89 -7.51 -12.59 5.22
CA GLN A 89 -6.72 -11.90 6.24
C GLN A 89 -7.54 -10.90 7.06
N CYS A 90 -8.62 -10.34 6.49
CA CYS A 90 -9.47 -9.38 7.19
C CYS A 90 -10.24 -10.04 8.33
N PRO A 91 -10.39 -9.40 9.51
CA PRO A 91 -11.21 -9.90 10.60
C PRO A 91 -12.65 -10.20 10.16
N ARG A 92 -13.29 -11.21 10.74
CA ARG A 92 -14.63 -11.68 10.35
C ARG A 92 -15.72 -10.62 10.34
N PRO A 93 -15.76 -9.63 11.27
CA PRO A 93 -16.77 -8.58 11.27
C PRO A 93 -16.76 -7.68 10.02
N PHE A 94 -15.64 -7.59 9.29
CA PHE A 94 -15.55 -6.79 8.05
C PHE A 94 -16.22 -7.52 6.87
N GLY A 95 -17.55 -7.51 6.84
CA GLY A 95 -18.34 -8.22 5.82
C GLY A 95 -18.19 -7.69 4.39
N GLY A 96 -17.62 -6.50 4.18
CA GLY A 96 -17.33 -5.93 2.85
C GLY A 96 -16.10 -6.51 2.15
N CYS A 97 -15.31 -7.36 2.82
CA CYS A 97 -14.16 -8.00 2.21
C CYS A 97 -14.56 -8.92 1.03
N PRO A 98 -13.99 -8.75 -0.18
CA PRO A 98 -14.33 -9.58 -1.34
C PRO A 98 -14.07 -11.07 -1.09
N HIS A 99 -13.05 -11.42 -0.30
CA HIS A 99 -12.76 -12.80 0.10
C HIS A 99 -13.85 -13.43 0.99
N ALA A 100 -14.72 -12.62 1.62
CA ALA A 100 -15.81 -13.16 2.44
C ALA A 100 -16.95 -13.76 1.62
N LYS A 101 -17.07 -13.41 0.34
CA LYS A 101 -18.17 -13.78 -0.56
C LYS A 101 -17.80 -14.90 -1.55
N VAL A 102 -16.55 -15.34 -1.58
CA VAL A 102 -16.13 -16.45 -2.45
C VAL A 102 -16.61 -17.74 -1.82
N LYS A 103 -17.85 -18.12 -2.13
CA LYS A 103 -18.31 -19.49 -1.91
C LYS A 103 -17.50 -20.41 -2.82
N THR A 104 -16.89 -21.42 -2.27
CA THR A 104 -16.25 -22.54 -2.97
C THR A 104 -17.32 -23.32 -3.75
N ASN A 105 -17.67 -22.85 -4.96
CA ASN A 105 -18.54 -23.57 -5.89
C ASN A 105 -17.75 -24.63 -6.68
N GLN A 106 -16.80 -25.34 -6.10
CA GLN A 106 -15.98 -26.31 -6.85
C GLN A 106 -16.00 -27.75 -6.31
N HIS A 107 -16.92 -28.11 -5.40
CA HIS A 107 -17.01 -29.51 -4.97
C HIS A 107 -18.21 -30.29 -5.55
N GLU A 108 -19.09 -29.67 -6.33
CA GLU A 108 -20.26 -30.37 -6.87
C GLU A 108 -20.09 -30.88 -8.31
N SER A 109 -18.98 -30.61 -8.98
CA SER A 109 -18.81 -31.04 -10.40
C SER A 109 -18.04 -32.34 -10.58
N LEU A 110 -17.51 -32.97 -9.51
CA LEU A 110 -16.73 -34.22 -9.59
C LEU A 110 -17.47 -35.46 -9.12
N GLU A 111 -18.70 -35.34 -8.63
CA GLU A 111 -19.52 -36.49 -8.25
C GLU A 111 -20.59 -36.90 -9.29
N ARG A 112 -20.54 -36.34 -10.49
CA ARG A 112 -21.43 -36.70 -11.62
C ARG A 112 -20.67 -37.03 -12.91
N ALA A 113 -19.66 -37.89 -12.81
CA ALA A 113 -19.07 -38.53 -13.99
C ALA A 113 -18.80 -40.00 -13.69
#